data_699c73cfda82b5b61b886ee180e3553f
#
_entry.id   699c73cfda82b5b61b886ee180e3553f
#
_cell.length_a   1.000
_cell.length_b   1.000
_cell.length_c   1.000
_cell.angle_alpha   90.00
_cell.angle_beta   90.00
_cell.angle_gamma   90.00
#
_symmetry.space_group_name_H-M   'P 1'
#
loop_
_entity.id
_entity.type
_entity.pdbx_description
1 polymer ?
#
loop_
_entity_poly.entity_id
_entity_poly.type
_entity_poly.pdbx_seq_one_letter_code
_entity_poly.pdbx_strand_id
1 'polypeptide(L)'
;MRVGRKLQPAAARNHFRNQGGFTLVELLIALLALTVGLLAAGALQLFSIRGNFMSGNTSAALTFAAERMEDLMNRSPNDPLLADVKPFNNHNMTSLADFDFEERLNEKGQVVSGGFYRRIWNVADDSPVPPLKTITVIVTWDGNGHPVFLTCIR
;
A
#
# COMPACT_ATOMS: atom_id res chain seq x y z
N MET A 1 -0.23 88.14 41.76
CA MET A 1 -0.32 86.94 42.56
C MET A 1 -0.27 85.73 41.62
N ARG A 2 0.89 85.05 41.42
CA ARG A 2 1.06 83.94 40.49
C ARG A 2 1.17 82.66 41.33
N VAL A 3 0.17 81.80 41.19
CA VAL A 3 0.11 80.49 41.84
C VAL A 3 0.93 79.49 40.98
N GLY A 4 2.08 79.10 41.54
CA GLY A 4 2.95 78.10 40.92
C GLY A 4 2.33 76.68 41.03
N ARG A 5 2.03 76.08 39.87
CA ARG A 5 1.56 74.68 39.76
C ARG A 5 2.81 73.78 39.80
N LYS A 6 2.96 73.03 40.89
CA LYS A 6 4.00 72.00 41.00
C LYS A 6 3.57 70.81 40.13
N LEU A 7 4.38 70.54 39.11
CA LEU A 7 4.27 69.28 38.34
C LEU A 7 4.86 68.13 39.17
N GLN A 8 4.04 67.14 39.48
CA GLN A 8 4.52 65.88 40.05
C GLN A 8 5.18 65.05 38.96
N PRO A 9 6.35 64.46 39.20
CA PRO A 9 6.94 63.54 38.25
C PRO A 9 6.13 62.24 38.21
N ALA A 10 5.76 61.81 37.00
CA ALA A 10 5.11 60.50 36.73
C ALA A 10 6.06 59.38 37.21
N ALA A 11 5.59 58.61 38.18
CA ALA A 11 6.29 57.43 38.62
C ALA A 11 6.36 56.41 37.47
N ALA A 12 7.53 56.21 36.94
CA ALA A 12 7.82 55.14 35.99
C ALA A 12 7.56 53.79 36.69
N ARG A 13 6.45 53.13 36.36
CA ARG A 13 6.18 51.74 36.77
C ARG A 13 7.15 50.84 36.00
N ASN A 14 8.28 50.51 36.64
CA ASN A 14 9.13 49.42 36.19
C ASN A 14 8.36 48.10 36.31
N HIS A 15 7.77 47.65 35.21
CA HIS A 15 7.32 46.25 35.05
C HIS A 15 8.56 45.38 34.98
N PHE A 16 9.06 44.97 36.14
CA PHE A 16 9.98 43.82 36.19
C PHE A 16 9.19 42.62 35.70
N ARG A 17 9.37 42.29 34.39
CA ARG A 17 8.95 40.97 33.86
C ARG A 17 9.68 39.94 34.68
N ASN A 18 8.92 39.22 35.52
CA ASN A 18 9.38 38.08 36.28
C ASN A 18 9.91 37.07 35.26
N GLN A 19 11.22 37.05 34.98
CA GLN A 19 11.90 36.05 34.18
C GLN A 19 12.17 34.85 35.08
N GLY A 20 11.11 34.07 35.37
CA GLY A 20 11.26 32.78 36.03
C GLY A 20 12.04 31.87 35.07
N GLY A 21 13.25 31.48 35.43
CA GLY A 21 13.98 30.43 34.72
C GLY A 21 13.30 29.10 34.87
N PHE A 22 13.41 28.26 33.83
CA PHE A 22 12.88 26.89 33.89
C PHE A 22 13.57 26.09 34.99
N THR A 23 12.78 25.29 35.70
CA THR A 23 13.30 24.36 36.71
C THR A 23 13.90 23.14 36.01
N LEU A 24 14.89 22.50 36.63
CA LEU A 24 15.51 21.28 36.12
C LEU A 24 14.47 20.14 35.90
N VAL A 25 13.47 20.08 36.79
CA VAL A 25 12.36 19.11 36.69
C VAL A 25 11.48 19.39 35.47
N GLU A 26 11.18 20.65 35.18
CA GLU A 26 10.37 21.05 34.02
C GLU A 26 11.09 20.70 32.70
N LEU A 27 12.40 20.88 32.64
CA LEU A 27 13.23 20.47 31.51
C LEU A 27 13.21 18.94 31.33
N LEU A 28 13.30 18.16 32.42
CA LEU A 28 13.22 16.71 32.36
C LEU A 28 11.85 16.23 31.84
N ILE A 29 10.77 16.82 32.32
CA ILE A 29 9.41 16.50 31.85
C ILE A 29 9.26 16.85 30.37
N ALA A 30 9.75 18.00 29.94
CA ALA A 30 9.71 18.43 28.54
C ALA A 30 10.49 17.46 27.64
N LEU A 31 11.69 17.01 28.05
CA LEU A 31 12.49 16.03 27.33
C LEU A 31 11.78 14.67 27.24
N LEU A 32 11.15 14.19 28.31
CA LEU A 32 10.35 12.97 28.30
C LEU A 32 9.17 13.08 27.32
N ALA A 33 8.43 14.16 27.35
CA ALA A 33 7.32 14.39 26.43
C ALA A 33 7.80 14.45 24.97
N LEU A 34 8.93 15.13 24.73
CA LEU A 34 9.55 15.20 23.41
C LEU A 34 9.98 13.82 22.89
N THR A 35 10.63 13.00 23.73
CA THR A 35 11.08 11.66 23.31
C THR A 35 9.90 10.76 22.96
N VAL A 36 8.82 10.75 23.74
CA VAL A 36 7.60 10.00 23.44
C VAL A 36 6.97 10.49 22.13
N GLY A 37 6.91 11.81 21.93
CA GLY A 37 6.38 12.40 20.68
C GLY A 37 7.19 12.00 19.45
N LEU A 38 8.52 12.00 19.54
CA LEU A 38 9.41 11.59 18.45
C LEU A 38 9.28 10.09 18.14
N LEU A 39 9.17 9.24 19.16
CA LEU A 39 8.95 7.80 18.95
C LEU A 39 7.61 7.52 18.26
N ALA A 40 6.54 8.21 18.68
CA ALA A 40 5.23 8.10 18.04
C ALA A 40 5.27 8.55 16.57
N ALA A 41 5.91 9.68 16.29
CA ALA A 41 6.08 10.18 14.92
C ALA A 41 6.89 9.21 14.05
N GLY A 42 7.96 8.63 14.59
CA GLY A 42 8.75 7.59 13.91
C GLY A 42 7.93 6.34 13.56
N ALA A 43 7.09 5.88 14.48
CA ALA A 43 6.19 4.75 14.24
C ALA A 43 5.20 5.05 13.09
N LEU A 44 4.59 6.24 13.07
CA LEU A 44 3.68 6.66 12.00
C LEU A 44 4.37 6.71 10.64
N GLN A 45 5.63 7.15 10.57
CA GLN A 45 6.41 7.16 9.33
C GLN A 45 6.62 5.75 8.79
N LEU A 46 6.96 4.77 9.66
CA LEU A 46 7.11 3.37 9.26
C LEU A 46 5.81 2.77 8.71
N PHE A 47 4.67 3.06 9.35
CA PHE A 47 3.36 2.63 8.84
C PHE A 47 3.05 3.24 7.48
N SER A 48 3.35 4.52 7.29
CA SER A 48 3.14 5.22 6.01
C SER A 48 4.00 4.63 4.89
N ILE A 49 5.28 4.35 5.14
CA ILE A 49 6.18 3.73 4.16
C ILE A 49 5.68 2.35 3.76
N ARG A 50 5.30 1.51 4.74
CA ARG A 50 4.75 0.18 4.45
C ARG A 50 3.44 0.24 3.67
N GLY A 51 2.55 1.16 4.03
CA GLY A 51 1.29 1.38 3.32
C GLY A 51 1.50 1.79 1.86
N ASN A 52 2.44 2.70 1.60
CA ASN A 52 2.78 3.14 0.25
C ASN A 52 3.39 2.00 -0.59
N PHE A 53 4.30 1.22 -0.01
CA PHE A 53 4.89 0.06 -0.66
C PHE A 53 3.82 -0.98 -1.05
N MET A 54 2.93 -1.30 -0.11
CA MET A 54 1.82 -2.23 -0.32
C MET A 54 0.88 -1.75 -1.43
N SER A 55 0.47 -0.47 -1.37
CA SER A 55 -0.41 0.14 -2.37
C SER A 55 0.22 0.16 -3.77
N GLY A 56 1.51 0.48 -3.87
CA GLY A 56 2.25 0.47 -5.12
C GLY A 56 2.29 -0.92 -5.75
N ASN A 57 2.63 -1.94 -4.96
CA ASN A 57 2.67 -3.33 -5.43
C ASN A 57 1.27 -3.86 -5.80
N THR A 58 0.24 -3.51 -5.04
CA THR A 58 -1.14 -3.88 -5.37
C THR A 58 -1.58 -3.26 -6.69
N SER A 59 -1.27 -1.99 -6.93
CA SER A 59 -1.59 -1.31 -8.19
C SER A 59 -0.86 -1.92 -9.38
N ALA A 60 0.44 -2.24 -9.23
CA ALA A 60 1.21 -2.91 -10.25
C ALA A 60 0.67 -4.32 -10.55
N ALA A 61 0.38 -5.11 -9.50
CA ALA A 61 -0.17 -6.45 -9.64
C ALA A 61 -1.54 -6.44 -10.35
N LEU A 62 -2.41 -5.47 -10.04
CA LEU A 62 -3.69 -5.29 -10.71
C LEU A 62 -3.50 -4.97 -12.20
N THR A 63 -2.55 -4.09 -12.52
CA THR A 63 -2.20 -3.76 -13.92
C THR A 63 -1.72 -5.00 -14.66
N PHE A 64 -0.82 -5.79 -14.09
CA PHE A 64 -0.30 -7.02 -14.69
C PHE A 64 -1.38 -8.10 -14.84
N ALA A 65 -2.32 -8.18 -13.91
CA ALA A 65 -3.47 -9.08 -14.01
C ALA A 65 -4.41 -8.65 -15.14
N ALA A 66 -4.72 -7.35 -15.24
CA ALA A 66 -5.58 -6.79 -16.27
C ALA A 66 -4.97 -6.96 -17.67
N GLU A 67 -3.68 -6.66 -17.83
CA GLU A 67 -2.95 -6.86 -19.10
C GLU A 67 -3.02 -8.31 -19.58
N ARG A 68 -2.79 -9.27 -18.65
CA ARG A 68 -2.87 -10.68 -19.02
C ARG A 68 -4.29 -11.11 -19.32
N MET A 69 -5.27 -10.63 -18.57
CA MET A 69 -6.68 -10.92 -18.83
C MET A 69 -7.09 -10.43 -20.22
N GLU A 70 -6.70 -9.22 -20.59
CA GLU A 70 -6.97 -8.65 -21.91
C GLU A 70 -6.29 -9.45 -23.03
N ASP A 71 -5.03 -9.85 -22.85
CA ASP A 71 -4.33 -10.72 -23.79
C ASP A 71 -5.08 -12.04 -23.98
N LEU A 72 -5.48 -12.71 -22.89
CA LEU A 72 -6.21 -13.98 -22.95
C LEU A 72 -7.60 -13.82 -23.61
N MET A 73 -8.28 -12.71 -23.35
CA MET A 73 -9.59 -12.42 -23.96
C MET A 73 -9.50 -12.16 -25.46
N ASN A 74 -8.38 -11.66 -25.96
CA ASN A 74 -8.16 -11.36 -27.38
C ASN A 74 -7.63 -12.57 -28.18
N ARG A 75 -7.29 -13.69 -27.54
CA ARG A 75 -6.77 -14.91 -28.20
C ARG A 75 -7.89 -15.72 -28.82
N SER A 76 -7.54 -16.60 -29.76
CA SER A 76 -8.47 -17.59 -30.28
C SER A 76 -8.97 -18.53 -29.16
N PRO A 77 -10.25 -18.99 -29.18
CA PRO A 77 -10.76 -19.94 -28.19
C PRO A 77 -9.94 -21.24 -28.06
N ASN A 78 -9.26 -21.63 -29.13
CA ASN A 78 -8.42 -22.83 -29.18
C ASN A 78 -6.93 -22.57 -28.91
N ASP A 79 -6.59 -21.39 -28.41
CA ASP A 79 -5.20 -21.08 -28.03
C ASP A 79 -4.74 -21.99 -26.88
N PRO A 80 -3.53 -22.57 -26.96
CA PRO A 80 -2.99 -23.43 -25.89
C PRO A 80 -2.98 -22.80 -24.50
N LEU A 81 -2.86 -21.46 -24.39
CA LEU A 81 -2.88 -20.72 -23.12
C LEU A 81 -4.29 -20.58 -22.52
N LEU A 82 -5.31 -21.00 -23.25
CA LEU A 82 -6.72 -21.08 -22.84
C LEU A 82 -7.19 -22.53 -22.67
N ALA A 83 -6.27 -23.48 -22.62
CA ALA A 83 -6.59 -24.87 -22.33
C ALA A 83 -6.79 -25.08 -20.82
N ASP A 84 -7.83 -25.80 -20.45
CA ASP A 84 -7.99 -26.32 -19.09
C ASP A 84 -7.02 -27.51 -18.93
N VAL A 85 -5.82 -27.25 -18.43
CA VAL A 85 -4.74 -28.23 -18.30
C VAL A 85 -4.95 -29.10 -17.07
N LYS A 86 -5.63 -28.56 -16.06
CA LYS A 86 -5.87 -29.23 -14.78
C LYS A 86 -7.34 -29.16 -14.36
N PRO A 87 -8.24 -29.92 -14.99
CA PRO A 87 -9.67 -29.85 -14.71
C PRO A 87 -10.06 -30.08 -13.24
N PHE A 88 -9.16 -30.71 -12.45
CA PHE A 88 -9.40 -30.94 -11.02
C PHE A 88 -9.29 -29.68 -10.17
N ASN A 89 -8.69 -28.58 -10.67
CA ASN A 89 -8.58 -27.30 -9.95
C ASN A 89 -9.79 -26.38 -10.17
N ASN A 90 -10.73 -26.74 -11.07
CA ASN A 90 -11.89 -25.91 -11.44
C ASN A 90 -12.81 -25.59 -10.26
N HIS A 91 -12.77 -26.37 -9.19
CA HIS A 91 -13.48 -26.09 -7.94
C HIS A 91 -12.87 -24.97 -7.12
N ASN A 92 -11.60 -24.59 -7.39
CA ASN A 92 -10.89 -23.51 -6.70
C ASN A 92 -9.98 -22.73 -7.67
N MET A 93 -10.60 -21.91 -8.50
CA MET A 93 -9.92 -21.08 -9.50
C MET A 93 -8.95 -20.05 -8.92
N THR A 94 -8.96 -19.84 -7.60
CA THR A 94 -8.07 -18.93 -6.89
C THR A 94 -6.90 -19.63 -6.19
N SER A 95 -6.71 -20.93 -6.45
CA SER A 95 -5.60 -21.70 -5.88
C SER A 95 -4.25 -21.17 -6.35
N LEU A 96 -3.32 -21.00 -5.40
CA LEU A 96 -1.94 -20.62 -5.68
C LEU A 96 -1.02 -21.82 -5.83
N ALA A 97 -1.49 -23.01 -5.47
CA ALA A 97 -0.73 -24.25 -5.53
C ALA A 97 -1.04 -25.04 -6.81
N ASP A 98 -2.34 -25.12 -7.16
CA ASP A 98 -2.82 -25.79 -8.35
C ASP A 98 -3.28 -24.76 -9.36
N PHE A 99 -2.53 -24.59 -10.43
CA PHE A 99 -2.76 -23.62 -11.50
C PHE A 99 -2.42 -24.26 -12.85
N ASP A 100 -3.04 -23.75 -13.92
CA ASP A 100 -2.78 -24.22 -15.27
C ASP A 100 -1.48 -23.65 -15.82
N PHE A 101 -1.23 -22.35 -15.60
CA PHE A 101 -0.09 -21.65 -16.15
C PHE A 101 0.56 -20.72 -15.13
N GLU A 102 1.86 -20.50 -15.29
CA GLU A 102 2.66 -19.59 -14.44
C GLU A 102 3.70 -18.83 -15.26
N GLU A 103 3.92 -17.59 -14.90
CA GLU A 103 5.05 -16.80 -15.34
C GLU A 103 5.51 -15.84 -14.23
N ARG A 104 6.74 -15.35 -14.33
CA ARG A 104 7.30 -14.40 -13.38
C ARG A 104 7.66 -13.11 -14.08
N LEU A 105 7.38 -12.00 -13.40
CA LEU A 105 7.54 -10.66 -13.96
C LEU A 105 8.48 -9.84 -13.07
N ASN A 106 9.27 -8.98 -13.72
CA ASN A 106 9.97 -7.91 -13.02
C ASN A 106 9.01 -6.73 -12.72
N GLU A 107 9.53 -5.69 -12.08
CA GLU A 107 8.77 -4.47 -11.75
C GLU A 107 8.24 -3.71 -12.98
N LYS A 108 8.77 -3.98 -14.16
CA LYS A 108 8.34 -3.39 -15.45
C LYS A 108 7.30 -4.24 -16.19
N GLY A 109 6.84 -5.35 -15.60
CA GLY A 109 5.91 -6.27 -16.23
C GLY A 109 6.52 -7.20 -17.29
N GLN A 110 7.84 -7.24 -17.42
CA GLN A 110 8.51 -8.11 -18.36
C GLN A 110 8.69 -9.50 -17.77
N VAL A 111 8.43 -10.53 -18.60
CA VAL A 111 8.62 -11.93 -18.19
C VAL A 111 10.12 -12.21 -18.05
N VAL A 112 10.52 -12.64 -16.85
CA VAL A 112 11.92 -12.94 -16.51
C VAL A 112 12.00 -14.14 -15.57
N SER A 113 13.10 -14.86 -15.61
CA SER A 113 13.36 -15.93 -14.64
C SER A 113 13.59 -15.32 -13.23
N GLY A 114 12.82 -15.75 -12.22
CA GLY A 114 12.98 -15.28 -10.85
C GLY A 114 12.43 -13.86 -10.60
N GLY A 115 11.47 -13.40 -11.40
CA GLY A 115 10.83 -12.09 -11.23
C GLY A 115 10.14 -11.95 -9.87
N PHE A 116 10.01 -10.69 -9.41
CA PHE A 116 9.41 -10.34 -8.11
C PHE A 116 7.92 -10.66 -8.05
N TYR A 117 7.18 -10.41 -9.16
CA TYR A 117 5.77 -10.76 -9.26
C TYR A 117 5.64 -12.16 -9.86
N ARG A 118 4.71 -12.94 -9.30
CA ARG A 118 4.29 -14.23 -9.81
C ARG A 118 2.89 -14.08 -10.37
N ARG A 119 2.72 -14.30 -11.67
CA ARG A 119 1.43 -14.26 -12.37
C ARG A 119 1.06 -15.69 -12.78
N ILE A 120 -0.09 -16.15 -12.32
CA ILE A 120 -0.67 -17.45 -12.66
C ILE A 120 -2.05 -17.25 -13.22
N TRP A 121 -2.52 -18.19 -14.01
CA TRP A 121 -3.92 -18.19 -14.42
C TRP A 121 -4.47 -19.61 -14.51
N ASN A 122 -5.75 -19.69 -14.23
CA ASN A 122 -6.55 -20.88 -14.28
C ASN A 122 -7.65 -20.72 -15.32
N VAL A 123 -7.92 -21.78 -16.06
CA VAL A 123 -8.96 -21.85 -17.08
C VAL A 123 -9.88 -23.02 -16.73
N ALA A 124 -11.17 -22.77 -16.66
CA ALA A 124 -12.18 -23.81 -16.51
C ALA A 124 -13.06 -23.85 -17.74
N ASP A 125 -13.03 -24.96 -18.43
CA ASP A 125 -13.91 -25.23 -19.57
C ASP A 125 -15.34 -25.53 -19.11
N ASP A 126 -16.31 -25.24 -19.99
CA ASP A 126 -17.74 -25.47 -19.74
C ASP A 126 -18.28 -24.86 -18.44
N SER A 127 -17.65 -23.77 -18.00
CA SER A 127 -17.95 -23.08 -16.75
C SER A 127 -18.31 -21.60 -17.00
N PRO A 128 -19.43 -21.09 -16.49
CA PRO A 128 -20.44 -21.75 -15.63
C PRO A 128 -21.39 -22.70 -16.39
N VAL A 129 -21.42 -22.60 -17.70
CA VAL A 129 -22.23 -23.47 -18.57
C VAL A 129 -21.54 -23.64 -19.93
N PRO A 130 -21.62 -24.80 -20.59
CA PRO A 130 -21.08 -24.99 -21.93
C PRO A 130 -21.65 -24.01 -22.96
N PRO A 131 -20.89 -23.49 -23.90
CA PRO A 131 -19.47 -23.73 -24.18
C PRO A 131 -18.55 -22.63 -23.55
N LEU A 132 -18.98 -21.98 -22.49
CA LEU A 132 -18.25 -20.85 -21.87
C LEU A 132 -17.01 -21.34 -21.13
N LYS A 133 -16.01 -20.45 -21.04
CA LYS A 133 -14.81 -20.65 -20.25
C LYS A 133 -14.75 -19.60 -19.14
N THR A 134 -14.43 -20.03 -17.93
CA THR A 134 -14.07 -19.12 -16.84
C THR A 134 -12.56 -19.02 -16.75
N ILE A 135 -12.03 -17.81 -16.76
CA ILE A 135 -10.59 -17.52 -16.67
C ILE A 135 -10.36 -16.69 -15.43
N THR A 136 -9.43 -17.12 -14.57
CA THR A 136 -9.01 -16.36 -13.39
C THR A 136 -7.50 -16.12 -13.46
N VAL A 137 -7.10 -14.86 -13.50
CA VAL A 137 -5.70 -14.41 -13.44
C VAL A 137 -5.41 -13.95 -12.03
N ILE A 138 -4.31 -14.44 -11.47
CA ILE A 138 -3.86 -14.13 -10.11
C ILE A 138 -2.43 -13.62 -10.17
N VAL A 139 -2.17 -12.48 -9.53
CA VAL A 139 -0.81 -11.94 -9.39
C VAL A 139 -0.48 -11.82 -7.91
N THR A 140 0.66 -12.37 -7.54
CA THR A 140 1.18 -12.30 -6.16
C THR A 140 2.58 -11.71 -6.17
N TRP A 141 2.99 -11.19 -5.02
CA TRP A 141 4.36 -10.75 -4.72
C TRP A 141 4.71 -11.12 -3.28
N ASP A 142 5.97 -11.02 -2.92
CA ASP A 142 6.41 -11.30 -1.54
C ASP A 142 6.00 -12.69 -1.04
N GLY A 143 6.32 -13.73 -1.83
CA GLY A 143 6.13 -15.12 -1.41
C GLY A 143 4.67 -15.59 -1.32
N ASN A 144 3.76 -15.05 -2.14
CA ASN A 144 2.33 -15.35 -2.21
C ASN A 144 1.46 -14.72 -1.09
N GLY A 145 2.00 -13.76 -0.33
CA GLY A 145 1.30 -13.17 0.83
C GLY A 145 0.09 -12.28 0.49
N HIS A 146 0.01 -11.74 -0.73
CA HIS A 146 -0.98 -10.73 -1.12
C HIS A 146 -1.48 -10.96 -2.55
N PRO A 147 -2.44 -11.88 -2.76
CA PRO A 147 -2.95 -12.15 -4.09
C PRO A 147 -3.92 -11.04 -4.55
N VAL A 148 -3.75 -10.62 -5.80
CA VAL A 148 -4.75 -9.87 -6.58
C VAL A 148 -5.27 -10.82 -7.64
N PHE A 149 -6.58 -10.91 -7.82
CA PHE A 149 -7.18 -11.77 -8.82
C PHE A 149 -8.26 -11.06 -9.61
N LEU A 150 -8.35 -11.39 -10.89
CA LEU A 150 -9.41 -10.99 -11.81
C LEU A 150 -10.01 -12.24 -12.41
N THR A 151 -11.34 -12.28 -12.47
CA THR A 151 -12.07 -13.38 -13.10
C THR A 151 -12.96 -12.85 -14.22
N CYS A 152 -12.97 -13.53 -15.35
CA CYS A 152 -13.80 -13.22 -16.49
C CYS A 152 -14.43 -14.52 -17.05
N ILE A 153 -15.59 -14.37 -17.66
CA ILE A 153 -16.27 -15.44 -18.39
C ILE A 153 -16.24 -15.07 -19.88
N ARG A 154 -15.91 -16.04 -20.68
CA ARG A 154 -15.76 -15.89 -22.12
C ARG A 154 -16.58 -16.91 -22.89
#